data_3c46c39922707c332ef17c05ff0d810b
#
_entry.id   3c46c39922707c332ef17c05ff0d810b
#
_cell.length_a   1.000
_cell.length_b   1.000
_cell.length_c   1.000
_cell.angle_alpha   90.00
_cell.angle_beta   90.00
_cell.angle_gamma   90.00
#
_symmetry.space_group_name_H-M   'P 1'
#
loop_
_entity.id
_entity.type
_entity.pdbx_description
1 polymer ?
#
loop_
_entity_poly.entity_id
_entity_poly.type
_entity_poly.pdbx_seq_one_letter_code
_entity_poly.pdbx_strand_id
1 'polypeptide(L)'
;MSLYQEQIAAAADDGHCYTGSNYWSVASNYISCGPNYVTFFRFLDLLMGQGATIDSAYFKVYTHEYGFSNPVQLKVRAIDQDDTAAFPSSNGTNTDPLNRPRTTAAVTGFNFDGTRNVLRTSPDIKTVIQEVVDRAGWTGGSALAIVLEDNGGTWANELWPYDYGAIKAAELVINYTGISTYSKTVTAAANIINPTLDYGIVVAKPTYDAIADKDPSHHIFNSDYPTLKYYTSGSLQIDLAASDLAAMGSIEHNLGYKPFVEAYAQTVSAGVYEYAPYSGAGATVFYGVTYRITDTHIYFYVESTGFVAATSWYVKYFIFRNDLEL
;
A
#
# COMPACT_ATOMS: atom_id res chain seq x y z
N MET A 1 -11.28 13.10 10.06
CA MET A 1 -10.31 13.14 8.94
C MET A 1 -10.15 11.72 8.44
N SER A 2 -10.41 11.49 7.18
CA SER A 2 -10.27 10.18 6.51
C SER A 2 -9.11 10.24 5.52
N LEU A 3 -8.50 9.09 5.21
CA LEU A 3 -7.40 8.96 4.26
C LEU A 3 -7.84 8.11 3.08
N TYR A 4 -7.60 8.61 1.88
CA TYR A 4 -7.55 7.82 0.64
C TYR A 4 -6.09 7.77 0.17
N GLN A 5 -5.60 6.58 -0.11
CA GLN A 5 -4.25 6.37 -0.64
C GLN A 5 -4.29 5.18 -1.59
N GLU A 6 -4.03 5.43 -2.86
CA GLU A 6 -4.05 4.40 -3.90
C GLU A 6 -2.94 4.64 -4.92
N GLN A 7 -2.38 3.57 -5.43
CA GLN A 7 -1.51 3.58 -6.60
C GLN A 7 -2.30 3.22 -7.85
N ILE A 8 -1.79 3.62 -9.01
CA ILE A 8 -2.28 3.10 -10.29
C ILE A 8 -2.22 1.57 -10.25
N ALA A 9 -3.31 0.92 -10.65
CA ALA A 9 -3.49 -0.53 -10.54
C ALA A 9 -3.59 -1.26 -11.88
N ALA A 10 -3.63 -0.53 -13.00
CA ALA A 10 -3.70 -1.11 -14.34
C ALA A 10 -2.96 -0.28 -15.38
N ALA A 11 -2.41 -0.94 -16.38
CA ALA A 11 -1.72 -0.33 -17.49
C ALA A 11 -2.54 0.73 -18.25
N ALA A 12 -3.85 0.54 -18.34
CA ALA A 12 -4.75 1.47 -19.04
C ALA A 12 -5.07 2.74 -18.22
N ASP A 13 -4.57 2.83 -16.98
CA ASP A 13 -4.86 3.96 -16.09
C ASP A 13 -3.71 4.98 -16.04
N ASP A 14 -2.61 4.73 -16.73
CA ASP A 14 -1.56 5.73 -16.93
C ASP A 14 -1.07 5.79 -18.38
N GLY A 15 -0.48 6.92 -18.75
CA GLY A 15 0.05 7.11 -20.09
C GLY A 15 0.33 8.58 -20.41
N HIS A 16 0.80 8.82 -21.61
CA HIS A 16 1.06 10.16 -22.11
C HIS A 16 0.61 10.36 -23.53
N CYS A 17 0.30 11.59 -23.90
CA CYS A 17 0.01 12.00 -25.25
C CYS A 17 1.10 12.95 -25.75
N TYR A 18 1.68 12.64 -26.92
CA TYR A 18 2.53 13.59 -27.64
C TYR A 18 1.67 14.53 -28.46
N THR A 19 1.67 15.81 -28.12
CA THR A 19 0.73 16.80 -28.69
C THR A 19 0.99 17.13 -30.13
N GLY A 20 2.24 16.94 -30.62
CA GLY A 20 2.61 17.22 -32.02
C GLY A 20 1.94 16.30 -33.04
N SER A 21 1.55 15.09 -32.66
CA SER A 21 0.87 14.12 -33.52
C SER A 21 -0.39 13.53 -32.91
N ASN A 22 -0.80 13.99 -31.72
CA ASN A 22 -1.89 13.42 -30.94
C ASN A 22 -1.70 11.91 -30.65
N TYR A 23 -0.45 11.49 -30.54
CA TYR A 23 -0.12 10.09 -30.30
C TYR A 23 -0.23 9.74 -28.81
N TRP A 24 -1.18 8.87 -28.51
CA TRP A 24 -1.37 8.30 -27.17
C TRP A 24 -0.48 7.07 -26.98
N SER A 25 0.21 7.01 -25.85
CA SER A 25 1.03 5.88 -25.44
C SER A 25 0.64 5.42 -24.04
N VAL A 26 0.22 4.17 -23.93
CA VAL A 26 -0.23 3.52 -22.69
C VAL A 26 0.66 2.33 -22.33
N ALA A 27 1.20 1.62 -23.30
CA ALA A 27 2.06 0.45 -23.10
C ALA A 27 3.53 0.78 -23.38
N SER A 28 4.03 1.86 -22.83
CA SER A 28 5.44 2.26 -22.94
C SER A 28 6.19 1.87 -21.67
N ASN A 29 7.48 1.60 -21.78
CA ASN A 29 8.36 1.39 -20.65
C ASN A 29 8.68 2.69 -19.88
N TYR A 30 8.14 3.81 -20.30
CA TYR A 30 8.22 5.11 -19.64
C TYR A 30 7.01 5.98 -19.96
N ILE A 31 6.74 6.96 -19.12
CA ILE A 31 5.74 8.00 -19.34
C ILE A 31 6.45 9.35 -19.48
N SER A 32 6.38 9.96 -20.66
CA SER A 32 7.01 11.27 -20.89
C SER A 32 6.16 12.42 -20.34
N CYS A 33 6.81 13.40 -19.71
CA CYS A 33 6.21 14.63 -19.20
C CYS A 33 7.06 15.86 -19.56
N GLY A 34 6.43 17.03 -19.64
CA GLY A 34 7.06 18.30 -20.03
C GLY A 34 6.61 18.81 -21.40
N PRO A 35 7.40 19.65 -22.06
CA PRO A 35 7.03 20.24 -23.37
C PRO A 35 6.63 19.17 -24.39
N ASN A 36 5.54 19.46 -25.11
CA ASN A 36 4.93 18.59 -26.10
C ASN A 36 4.30 17.29 -25.54
N TYR A 37 4.25 17.11 -24.24
CA TYR A 37 3.57 15.96 -23.61
C TYR A 37 2.49 16.41 -22.65
N VAL A 38 1.39 15.67 -22.66
CA VAL A 38 0.37 15.72 -21.60
C VAL A 38 0.27 14.32 -21.03
N THR A 39 0.39 14.22 -19.71
CA THR A 39 0.50 12.95 -19.02
C THR A 39 -0.70 12.74 -18.12
N PHE A 40 -1.20 11.53 -18.03
CA PHE A 40 -2.46 11.19 -17.37
C PHE A 40 -2.29 10.02 -16.43
N PHE A 41 -2.95 10.11 -15.24
CA PHE A 41 -2.97 9.08 -14.22
C PHE A 41 -4.38 8.99 -13.63
N ARG A 42 -5.05 7.86 -13.84
CA ARG A 42 -6.43 7.64 -13.41
C ARG A 42 -6.46 6.76 -12.16
N PHE A 43 -7.07 7.26 -11.12
CA PHE A 43 -7.30 6.58 -9.84
C PHE A 43 -8.75 6.17 -9.73
N LEU A 44 -8.99 4.97 -9.21
CA LEU A 44 -10.31 4.37 -9.14
C LEU A 44 -10.87 4.44 -7.72
N ASP A 45 -12.17 4.24 -7.60
CA ASP A 45 -12.84 4.02 -6.33
C ASP A 45 -12.54 5.09 -5.25
N LEU A 46 -12.55 6.37 -5.61
CA LEU A 46 -12.34 7.42 -4.62
C LEU A 46 -13.47 7.40 -3.57
N LEU A 47 -13.10 7.31 -2.30
CA LEU A 47 -14.05 7.06 -1.21
C LEU A 47 -14.87 8.27 -0.78
N MET A 48 -14.43 9.48 -1.14
CA MET A 48 -15.10 10.73 -0.76
C MET A 48 -16.34 10.98 -1.61
N GLY A 49 -17.45 11.31 -0.95
CA GLY A 49 -18.69 11.70 -1.62
C GLY A 49 -18.66 13.16 -2.07
N GLN A 50 -19.67 13.56 -2.83
CA GLN A 50 -19.83 14.94 -3.28
C GLN A 50 -19.83 15.93 -2.10
N GLY A 51 -19.10 17.03 -2.26
CA GLY A 51 -19.00 18.09 -1.25
C GLY A 51 -18.18 17.72 -0.01
N ALA A 52 -17.46 16.59 -0.01
CA ALA A 52 -16.46 16.32 1.02
C ALA A 52 -15.37 17.41 0.99
N THR A 53 -14.90 17.84 2.14
CA THR A 53 -13.82 18.83 2.24
C THR A 53 -12.47 18.14 2.09
N ILE A 54 -11.67 18.58 1.13
CA ILE A 54 -10.30 18.08 0.92
C ILE A 54 -9.35 18.90 1.79
N ASP A 55 -8.82 18.25 2.81
CA ASP A 55 -7.90 18.90 3.78
C ASP A 55 -6.50 19.06 3.20
N SER A 56 -6.00 18.02 2.53
CA SER A 56 -4.76 18.03 1.75
C SER A 56 -4.77 16.93 0.69
N ALA A 57 -4.05 17.14 -0.41
CA ALA A 57 -3.89 16.11 -1.43
C ALA A 57 -2.49 16.19 -2.06
N TYR A 58 -1.86 15.03 -2.25
CA TYR A 58 -0.54 14.92 -2.84
C TYR A 58 -0.51 13.84 -3.91
N PHE A 59 0.06 14.19 -5.04
CA PHE A 59 0.35 13.25 -6.13
C PHE A 59 1.83 12.91 -6.13
N LYS A 60 2.15 11.63 -6.24
CA LYS A 60 3.52 11.12 -6.17
C LYS A 60 3.85 10.29 -7.40
N VAL A 61 5.05 10.48 -7.94
CA VAL A 61 5.59 9.73 -9.08
C VAL A 61 7.07 9.44 -8.87
N TYR A 62 7.56 8.37 -9.46
CA TYR A 62 9.00 8.15 -9.58
C TYR A 62 9.51 8.62 -10.94
N THR A 63 10.64 9.37 -10.96
CA THR A 63 11.39 9.61 -12.17
C THR A 63 11.99 8.29 -12.69
N HIS A 64 11.98 8.10 -14.00
CA HIS A 64 12.48 6.85 -14.61
C HIS A 64 14.00 6.70 -14.41
N GLU A 65 14.49 5.47 -14.35
CA GLU A 65 15.92 5.20 -14.16
C GLU A 65 16.74 5.30 -15.45
N TYR A 66 16.09 5.15 -16.60
CA TYR A 66 16.66 5.30 -17.92
C TYR A 66 15.92 6.42 -18.66
N GLY A 67 16.47 6.91 -19.75
CA GLY A 67 15.83 7.91 -20.59
C GLY A 67 16.18 9.36 -20.23
N PHE A 68 15.28 10.29 -20.52
CA PHE A 68 15.51 11.71 -20.28
C PHE A 68 15.59 12.03 -18.80
N SER A 69 16.66 12.71 -18.41
CA SER A 69 16.91 13.14 -17.03
C SER A 69 17.08 14.67 -16.97
N ASN A 70 16.20 15.38 -17.64
CA ASN A 70 16.27 16.84 -17.71
C ASN A 70 15.38 17.49 -16.64
N PRO A 71 15.68 18.72 -16.24
CA PRO A 71 14.77 19.51 -15.42
C PRO A 71 13.46 19.76 -16.17
N VAL A 72 12.32 19.58 -15.52
CA VAL A 72 11.01 19.91 -16.04
C VAL A 72 10.25 20.81 -15.09
N GLN A 73 9.36 21.61 -15.64
CA GLN A 73 8.42 22.44 -14.90
C GLN A 73 7.02 22.01 -15.28
N LEU A 74 6.26 21.54 -14.29
CA LEU A 74 4.93 20.99 -14.52
C LEU A 74 3.88 21.74 -13.68
N LYS A 75 2.68 21.75 -14.23
CA LYS A 75 1.46 22.06 -13.49
C LYS A 75 0.58 20.83 -13.41
N VAL A 76 -0.12 20.71 -12.32
CA VAL A 76 -1.06 19.63 -12.02
C VAL A 76 -2.48 20.13 -12.15
N ARG A 77 -3.29 19.41 -12.92
CA ARG A 77 -4.74 19.56 -13.04
C ARG A 77 -5.41 18.21 -12.89
N ALA A 78 -6.72 18.16 -12.90
CA ALA A 78 -7.49 16.93 -13.07
C ALA A 78 -8.38 17.00 -14.30
N ILE A 79 -8.88 15.84 -14.75
CA ILE A 79 -10.00 15.77 -15.68
C ILE A 79 -11.25 16.23 -14.95
N ASP A 80 -11.94 17.23 -15.51
CA ASP A 80 -13.16 17.80 -14.93
C ASP A 80 -14.39 16.98 -15.36
N GLN A 81 -14.53 15.78 -14.78
CA GLN A 81 -15.62 14.85 -15.01
C GLN A 81 -16.09 14.24 -13.70
N ASP A 82 -17.38 13.87 -13.63
CA ASP A 82 -17.98 13.26 -12.44
C ASP A 82 -17.42 11.85 -12.18
N ASP A 83 -17.12 11.13 -13.25
CA ASP A 83 -16.47 9.83 -13.23
C ASP A 83 -15.58 9.73 -14.48
N THR A 84 -14.29 9.77 -14.29
CA THR A 84 -13.36 9.78 -15.42
C THR A 84 -13.35 8.40 -16.10
N ALA A 85 -13.85 8.34 -17.33
CA ALA A 85 -13.83 7.14 -18.13
C ALA A 85 -12.40 6.62 -18.37
N ALA A 86 -12.26 5.29 -18.57
CA ALA A 86 -10.98 4.67 -18.90
C ALA A 86 -10.33 5.34 -20.12
N PHE A 87 -9.01 5.34 -20.14
CA PHE A 87 -8.25 5.79 -21.31
C PHE A 87 -8.21 4.71 -22.41
N PRO A 88 -7.88 5.08 -23.65
CA PRO A 88 -7.67 4.09 -24.70
C PRO A 88 -6.61 3.06 -24.27
N SER A 89 -6.92 1.77 -24.41
CA SER A 89 -6.05 0.67 -23.96
C SER A 89 -4.93 0.30 -24.96
N SER A 90 -4.85 0.99 -26.08
CA SER A 90 -3.84 0.74 -27.12
C SER A 90 -3.13 2.01 -27.56
N ASN A 91 -1.86 1.87 -27.91
CA ASN A 91 -1.10 2.97 -28.49
C ASN A 91 -1.65 3.36 -29.86
N GLY A 92 -1.58 4.65 -30.19
CA GLY A 92 -1.98 5.15 -31.50
C GLY A 92 -2.38 6.62 -31.51
N THR A 93 -2.70 7.15 -32.69
CA THR A 93 -3.26 8.49 -32.81
C THR A 93 -4.64 8.52 -32.14
N ASN A 94 -4.76 9.29 -31.05
CA ASN A 94 -6.00 9.43 -30.31
C ASN A 94 -6.06 10.79 -29.61
N THR A 95 -7.11 11.53 -29.93
CA THR A 95 -7.33 12.88 -29.35
C THR A 95 -8.20 12.84 -28.08
N ASP A 96 -8.82 11.71 -27.73
CA ASP A 96 -9.72 11.61 -26.59
C ASP A 96 -9.08 12.13 -25.27
N PRO A 97 -7.89 11.65 -24.84
CA PRO A 97 -7.31 12.14 -23.59
C PRO A 97 -7.00 13.65 -23.63
N LEU A 98 -6.63 14.21 -24.78
CA LEU A 98 -6.34 15.62 -24.94
C LEU A 98 -7.60 16.49 -24.90
N ASN A 99 -8.72 15.99 -25.40
CA ASN A 99 -9.97 16.72 -25.51
C ASN A 99 -10.84 16.69 -24.26
N ARG A 100 -10.50 15.85 -23.27
CA ARG A 100 -11.24 15.81 -21.99
C ARG A 100 -11.10 17.14 -21.27
N PRO A 101 -12.17 17.67 -20.68
CA PRO A 101 -12.13 18.93 -19.96
C PRO A 101 -11.15 18.87 -18.78
N ARG A 102 -10.54 19.99 -18.44
CA ARG A 102 -9.62 20.15 -17.32
C ARG A 102 -10.23 21.01 -16.25
N THR A 103 -9.89 20.75 -15.00
CA THR A 103 -10.20 21.66 -13.90
C THR A 103 -9.66 23.07 -14.22
N THR A 104 -10.39 24.10 -13.76
CA THR A 104 -9.93 25.48 -13.78
C THR A 104 -8.78 25.65 -12.77
N ALA A 105 -8.93 25.04 -11.59
CA ALA A 105 -7.85 24.95 -10.63
C ALA A 105 -6.63 24.23 -11.22
N ALA A 106 -5.47 24.81 -11.00
CA ALA A 106 -4.19 24.27 -11.42
C ALA A 106 -3.16 24.58 -10.34
N VAL A 107 -2.31 23.61 -10.02
CA VAL A 107 -1.21 23.80 -9.08
C VAL A 107 0.11 23.71 -9.84
N THR A 108 0.90 24.78 -9.76
CA THR A 108 2.22 24.88 -10.38
C THR A 108 3.33 24.49 -9.40
N GLY A 109 4.57 24.38 -9.89
CA GLY A 109 5.73 24.11 -9.04
C GLY A 109 5.98 22.63 -8.78
N PHE A 110 5.33 21.73 -9.50
CA PHE A 110 5.72 20.32 -9.52
C PHE A 110 6.92 20.14 -10.45
N ASN A 111 8.10 20.53 -9.97
CA ASN A 111 9.31 20.63 -10.78
C ASN A 111 10.31 19.54 -10.41
N PHE A 112 11.01 19.01 -11.40
CA PHE A 112 12.08 18.01 -11.23
C PHE A 112 13.44 18.60 -11.65
N ASP A 113 14.48 18.17 -10.97
CA ASP A 113 15.87 18.60 -11.23
C ASP A 113 16.62 17.70 -12.23
N GLY A 114 15.94 16.69 -12.76
CA GLY A 114 16.54 15.70 -13.66
C GLY A 114 17.17 14.50 -12.96
N THR A 115 17.14 14.41 -11.63
CA THR A 115 17.62 13.23 -10.90
C THR A 115 16.72 12.03 -11.21
N ARG A 116 17.34 10.88 -11.53
CA ARG A 116 16.68 9.64 -11.93
C ARG A 116 16.31 8.79 -10.72
N ASN A 117 15.31 7.93 -10.88
CA ASN A 117 14.87 6.93 -9.93
C ASN A 117 14.57 7.48 -8.53
N VAL A 118 13.95 8.66 -8.48
CA VAL A 118 13.63 9.39 -7.25
C VAL A 118 12.13 9.62 -7.16
N LEU A 119 11.57 9.40 -5.97
CA LEU A 119 10.20 9.76 -5.67
C LEU A 119 10.04 11.28 -5.66
N ARG A 120 9.08 11.77 -6.41
CA ARG A 120 8.68 13.18 -6.47
C ARG A 120 7.27 13.32 -5.92
N THR A 121 7.10 14.25 -4.99
CA THR A 121 5.80 14.59 -4.41
C THR A 121 5.39 15.97 -4.90
N SER A 122 4.16 16.09 -5.37
CA SER A 122 3.60 17.39 -5.80
C SER A 122 3.50 18.37 -4.63
N PRO A 123 3.39 19.67 -4.87
CA PRO A 123 2.76 20.59 -3.93
C PRO A 123 1.35 20.09 -3.56
N ASP A 124 0.74 20.66 -2.52
CA ASP A 124 -0.64 20.33 -2.15
C ASP A 124 -1.60 20.69 -3.29
N ILE A 125 -2.24 19.67 -3.86
CA ILE A 125 -3.18 19.79 -4.98
C ILE A 125 -4.65 19.75 -4.55
N LYS A 126 -4.95 20.02 -3.29
CA LYS A 126 -6.30 19.95 -2.73
C LYS A 126 -7.33 20.76 -3.51
N THR A 127 -6.97 21.92 -4.05
CA THR A 127 -7.88 22.76 -4.83
C THR A 127 -8.30 22.10 -6.16
N VAL A 128 -7.41 21.35 -6.77
CA VAL A 128 -7.67 20.57 -8.00
C VAL A 128 -8.64 19.43 -7.71
N ILE A 129 -8.40 18.70 -6.62
CA ILE A 129 -9.28 17.60 -6.20
C ILE A 129 -10.63 18.11 -5.75
N GLN A 130 -10.67 19.22 -4.99
CA GLN A 130 -11.89 19.82 -4.47
C GLN A 130 -12.85 20.21 -5.62
N GLU A 131 -12.33 20.83 -6.70
CA GLU A 131 -13.15 21.22 -7.84
C GLU A 131 -13.90 20.02 -8.46
N VAL A 132 -13.25 18.85 -8.55
CA VAL A 132 -13.89 17.64 -9.07
C VAL A 132 -14.90 17.07 -8.07
N VAL A 133 -14.55 17.01 -6.79
CA VAL A 133 -15.42 16.46 -5.72
C VAL A 133 -16.66 17.32 -5.48
N ASP A 134 -16.59 18.62 -5.77
CA ASP A 134 -17.74 19.55 -5.66
C ASP A 134 -18.74 19.45 -6.81
N ARG A 135 -18.42 18.72 -7.88
CA ARG A 135 -19.32 18.57 -9.03
C ARG A 135 -20.63 17.88 -8.62
N ALA A 136 -21.73 18.36 -9.17
CA ALA A 136 -23.08 17.88 -8.82
C ALA A 136 -23.32 16.39 -9.14
N GLY A 137 -22.58 15.83 -10.11
CA GLY A 137 -22.66 14.42 -10.49
C GLY A 137 -21.60 13.54 -9.82
N TRP A 138 -20.69 14.12 -9.01
CA TRP A 138 -19.67 13.34 -8.31
C TRP A 138 -20.30 12.42 -7.26
N THR A 139 -19.84 11.19 -7.18
CA THR A 139 -20.24 10.21 -6.16
C THR A 139 -19.03 9.49 -5.60
N GLY A 140 -19.11 9.02 -4.35
CA GLY A 140 -18.09 8.09 -3.84
C GLY A 140 -18.03 6.83 -4.72
N GLY A 141 -16.82 6.37 -5.00
CA GLY A 141 -16.56 5.27 -5.94
C GLY A 141 -16.21 5.70 -7.37
N SER A 142 -16.39 6.97 -7.69
CA SER A 142 -16.00 7.52 -8.99
C SER A 142 -14.48 7.48 -9.20
N ALA A 143 -14.07 7.48 -10.46
CA ALA A 143 -12.68 7.60 -10.87
C ALA A 143 -12.30 9.07 -11.11
N LEU A 144 -11.06 9.43 -10.74
CA LEU A 144 -10.47 10.74 -10.95
C LEU A 144 -9.15 10.59 -11.70
N ALA A 145 -8.88 11.45 -12.68
CA ALA A 145 -7.58 11.45 -13.34
C ALA A 145 -6.81 12.76 -13.10
N ILE A 146 -5.59 12.60 -12.64
CA ILE A 146 -4.58 13.67 -12.56
C ILE A 146 -3.95 13.87 -13.94
N VAL A 147 -3.71 15.11 -14.27
CA VAL A 147 -3.08 15.52 -15.53
C VAL A 147 -1.85 16.36 -15.24
N LEU A 148 -0.72 15.95 -15.80
CA LEU A 148 0.49 16.78 -15.81
C LEU A 148 0.63 17.47 -17.17
N GLU A 149 0.78 18.77 -17.12
CA GLU A 149 0.99 19.61 -18.29
C GLU A 149 2.26 20.45 -18.13
N ASP A 150 2.87 20.81 -19.23
CA ASP A 150 4.03 21.72 -19.22
C ASP A 150 3.67 23.08 -18.60
N ASN A 151 4.59 23.63 -17.84
CA ASN A 151 4.50 24.94 -17.20
C ASN A 151 5.65 25.87 -17.59
N GLY A 152 6.05 25.82 -18.88
CA GLY A 152 7.11 26.64 -19.42
C GLY A 152 8.51 26.03 -19.34
N GLY A 153 8.59 24.70 -19.19
CA GLY A 153 9.86 23.97 -19.24
C GLY A 153 10.47 23.95 -20.64
N THR A 154 11.75 23.67 -20.72
CA THR A 154 12.48 23.55 -22.02
C THR A 154 12.65 22.09 -22.43
N TRP A 155 12.67 21.19 -21.46
CA TRP A 155 13.04 19.79 -21.63
C TRP A 155 11.95 18.84 -21.10
N ALA A 156 11.90 17.64 -21.68
CA ALA A 156 11.07 16.56 -21.18
C ALA A 156 11.83 15.69 -20.15
N ASN A 157 11.06 15.03 -19.28
CA ASN A 157 11.53 13.99 -18.38
C ASN A 157 10.67 12.75 -18.55
N GLU A 158 11.06 11.65 -17.92
CA GLU A 158 10.35 10.38 -17.97
C GLU A 158 10.04 9.88 -16.57
N LEU A 159 8.85 9.28 -16.43
CA LEU A 159 8.30 8.73 -15.21
C LEU A 159 8.14 7.21 -15.34
N TRP A 160 8.13 6.51 -14.23
CA TRP A 160 7.81 5.09 -14.18
C TRP A 160 6.33 4.85 -14.47
N PRO A 161 6.00 4.00 -15.46
CA PRO A 161 4.65 3.53 -15.70
C PRO A 161 4.33 2.31 -14.82
N TYR A 162 3.05 2.00 -14.68
CA TYR A 162 2.60 0.79 -14.00
C TYR A 162 3.17 -0.50 -14.61
N ASP A 163 3.17 -0.62 -15.93
CA ASP A 163 3.55 -1.85 -16.65
C ASP A 163 4.97 -2.34 -16.40
N TYR A 164 5.89 -1.43 -16.11
CA TYR A 164 7.31 -1.74 -15.97
C TYR A 164 7.84 -1.62 -14.56
N GLY A 165 7.01 -1.15 -13.63
CA GLY A 165 7.41 -0.99 -12.26
C GLY A 165 6.24 -0.69 -11.33
N ALA A 166 5.31 -1.64 -11.15
CA ALA A 166 4.10 -1.46 -10.35
C ALA A 166 4.35 -0.87 -8.95
N ILE A 167 5.45 -1.22 -8.29
CA ILE A 167 5.83 -0.66 -6.98
C ILE A 167 6.27 0.82 -7.06
N LYS A 168 6.58 1.33 -8.26
CA LYS A 168 6.93 2.73 -8.53
C LYS A 168 5.84 3.47 -9.30
N ALA A 169 4.69 2.83 -9.51
CA ALA A 169 3.55 3.44 -10.15
C ALA A 169 3.11 4.69 -9.38
N ALA A 170 2.47 5.61 -10.09
CA ALA A 170 1.98 6.84 -9.50
C ALA A 170 1.00 6.58 -8.34
N GLU A 171 1.07 7.40 -7.31
CA GLU A 171 0.26 7.32 -6.10
C GLU A 171 -0.48 8.64 -5.85
N LEU A 172 -1.74 8.55 -5.44
CA LEU A 172 -2.54 9.67 -4.98
C LEU A 172 -2.89 9.50 -3.51
N VAL A 173 -2.59 10.53 -2.71
CA VAL A 173 -2.87 10.56 -1.27
C VAL A 173 -3.77 11.75 -0.98
N ILE A 174 -4.95 11.52 -0.41
CA ILE A 174 -5.93 12.57 -0.09
C ILE A 174 -6.36 12.41 1.37
N ASN A 175 -6.20 13.48 2.16
CA ASN A 175 -6.85 13.61 3.45
C ASN A 175 -8.12 14.45 3.26
N TYR A 176 -9.24 13.98 3.79
CA TYR A 176 -10.52 14.64 3.64
C TYR A 176 -11.40 14.50 4.89
N THR A 177 -12.37 15.40 5.01
CA THR A 177 -13.45 15.37 6.01
C THR A 177 -14.79 15.48 5.30
N GLY A 178 -15.82 14.89 5.89
CA GLY A 178 -17.17 14.86 5.33
C GLY A 178 -17.69 13.45 5.10
N ILE A 179 -18.88 13.34 4.53
CA ILE A 179 -19.59 12.07 4.43
C ILE A 179 -18.94 11.21 3.33
N SER A 180 -18.37 10.08 3.72
CA SER A 180 -18.14 8.97 2.79
C SER A 180 -19.44 8.17 2.74
N THR A 181 -20.19 8.27 1.66
CA THR A 181 -21.38 7.43 1.41
C THR A 181 -21.00 6.17 0.64
N TYR A 182 -19.74 6.03 0.28
CA TYR A 182 -19.22 4.91 -0.51
C TYR A 182 -18.45 3.95 0.36
N SER A 183 -18.92 2.70 0.39
CA SER A 183 -18.12 1.56 0.86
C SER A 183 -17.61 0.82 -0.36
N LYS A 184 -16.30 0.71 -0.52
CA LYS A 184 -15.71 -0.12 -1.56
C LYS A 184 -16.17 -1.57 -1.33
N THR A 185 -17.12 -2.03 -2.13
CA THR A 185 -17.50 -3.43 -2.13
C THR A 185 -16.36 -4.21 -2.80
N VAL A 186 -15.50 -4.80 -1.99
CA VAL A 186 -14.53 -5.76 -2.51
C VAL A 186 -15.31 -6.99 -2.93
N THR A 187 -15.65 -7.09 -4.20
CA THR A 187 -16.20 -8.32 -4.79
C THR A 187 -15.08 -9.33 -5.02
N ALA A 188 -14.37 -9.69 -3.98
CA ALA A 188 -13.84 -11.03 -3.88
C ALA A 188 -15.06 -11.92 -3.57
N ALA A 189 -15.10 -13.16 -3.97
CA ALA A 189 -16.24 -14.07 -3.80
C ALA A 189 -16.61 -14.35 -2.32
N ALA A 190 -16.57 -13.33 -1.48
CA ALA A 190 -16.95 -13.31 -0.09
C ALA A 190 -17.58 -11.94 0.21
N ASN A 191 -18.82 -11.94 0.67
CA ASN A 191 -19.47 -10.72 1.14
C ASN A 191 -18.77 -10.24 2.42
N ILE A 192 -18.13 -9.09 2.36
CA ILE A 192 -17.43 -8.51 3.50
C ILE A 192 -18.13 -7.21 3.85
N ILE A 193 -19.14 -7.22 4.70
CA ILE A 193 -19.58 -5.99 5.40
C ILE A 193 -20.52 -6.35 6.56
N ASN A 194 -20.22 -5.89 7.73
CA ASN A 194 -21.19 -5.76 8.81
C ASN A 194 -21.36 -4.27 9.14
N PRO A 195 -22.47 -3.62 8.73
CA PRO A 195 -22.65 -2.18 8.94
C PRO A 195 -22.92 -1.79 10.40
N THR A 196 -23.00 -2.75 11.31
CA THR A 196 -23.16 -2.51 12.75
C THR A 196 -21.84 -2.50 13.51
N LEU A 197 -20.73 -2.72 12.81
CA LEU A 197 -19.40 -2.64 13.39
C LEU A 197 -18.75 -1.33 12.98
N ASP A 198 -18.28 -0.56 13.94
CA ASP A 198 -17.53 0.67 13.65
C ASP A 198 -16.26 0.40 12.83
N TYR A 199 -15.69 -0.80 12.91
CA TYR A 199 -14.53 -1.27 12.11
C TYR A 199 -14.46 -2.81 12.13
N GLY A 200 -15.07 -3.50 11.18
CA GLY A 200 -15.00 -4.96 11.16
C GLY A 200 -15.01 -5.58 9.76
N ILE A 201 -14.36 -6.71 9.60
CA ILE A 201 -14.38 -7.53 8.39
C ILE A 201 -15.04 -8.86 8.73
N VAL A 202 -16.07 -9.26 7.96
CA VAL A 202 -16.68 -10.58 8.05
C VAL A 202 -16.60 -11.23 6.68
N VAL A 203 -16.11 -12.46 6.63
CA VAL A 203 -16.04 -13.29 5.42
C VAL A 203 -16.88 -14.54 5.68
N ALA A 204 -18.01 -14.67 5.03
CA ALA A 204 -18.87 -15.85 5.13
C ALA A 204 -18.43 -16.95 4.16
N LYS A 205 -18.77 -18.19 4.49
CA LYS A 205 -18.68 -19.32 3.55
C LYS A 205 -19.64 -19.09 2.37
N PRO A 206 -19.35 -19.65 1.19
CA PRO A 206 -20.28 -19.60 0.07
C PRO A 206 -21.69 -20.02 0.49
N THR A 207 -22.71 -19.32 0.01
CA THR A 207 -24.14 -19.51 0.31
C THR A 207 -24.65 -18.87 1.61
N TYR A 208 -23.80 -18.31 2.46
CA TYR A 208 -24.20 -17.59 3.67
C TYR A 208 -24.03 -16.08 3.51
N ASP A 209 -24.92 -15.33 4.11
CA ASP A 209 -24.86 -13.86 4.11
C ASP A 209 -23.98 -13.39 5.27
N ALA A 210 -22.86 -12.75 4.95
CA ALA A 210 -21.91 -12.25 5.94
C ALA A 210 -22.51 -11.17 6.89
N ILE A 211 -23.58 -10.50 6.47
CA ILE A 211 -24.22 -9.44 7.26
C ILE A 211 -25.36 -10.00 8.12
N ALA A 212 -26.20 -10.83 7.53
CA ALA A 212 -27.41 -11.33 8.16
C ALA A 212 -27.17 -12.57 9.02
N ASP A 213 -26.20 -13.39 8.65
CA ASP A 213 -25.89 -14.64 9.36
C ASP A 213 -25.01 -14.34 10.59
N LYS A 214 -25.52 -14.67 11.76
CA LYS A 214 -24.82 -14.48 13.04
C LYS A 214 -24.17 -15.77 13.56
N ASP A 215 -24.27 -16.88 12.83
CA ASP A 215 -23.65 -18.14 13.24
C ASP A 215 -22.14 -18.11 12.91
N PRO A 216 -21.25 -18.12 13.91
CA PRO A 216 -19.81 -18.12 13.70
C PRO A 216 -19.30 -19.29 12.84
N SER A 217 -20.02 -20.43 12.86
CA SER A 217 -19.64 -21.60 12.07
C SER A 217 -19.81 -21.40 10.57
N HIS A 218 -20.57 -20.40 10.14
CA HIS A 218 -20.80 -20.03 8.76
C HIS A 218 -19.79 -18.98 8.25
N HIS A 219 -18.97 -18.41 9.14
CA HIS A 219 -17.95 -17.46 8.77
C HIS A 219 -16.59 -18.15 8.57
N ILE A 220 -15.85 -17.72 7.55
CA ILE A 220 -14.44 -18.08 7.36
C ILE A 220 -13.59 -17.19 8.25
N PHE A 221 -13.96 -15.90 8.34
CA PHE A 221 -13.34 -14.90 9.18
C PHE A 221 -14.40 -13.89 9.64
N ASN A 222 -14.31 -13.46 10.88
CA ASN A 222 -15.14 -12.37 11.41
C ASN A 222 -14.34 -11.62 12.48
N SER A 223 -14.12 -10.34 12.26
CA SER A 223 -13.37 -9.49 13.19
C SER A 223 -14.11 -9.16 14.49
N ASP A 224 -15.41 -9.43 14.57
CA ASP A 224 -16.19 -9.33 15.81
C ASP A 224 -15.86 -10.45 16.78
N TYR A 225 -15.54 -11.62 16.24
CA TYR A 225 -15.10 -12.71 17.05
C TYR A 225 -13.61 -12.55 17.31
N PRO A 226 -13.16 -12.74 18.53
CA PRO A 226 -11.79 -12.45 18.94
C PRO A 226 -10.79 -13.48 18.41
N THR A 227 -10.73 -13.66 17.09
CA THR A 227 -9.75 -14.52 16.47
C THR A 227 -8.54 -13.71 16.05
N LEU A 228 -7.42 -13.95 16.70
CA LEU A 228 -6.09 -13.46 16.33
C LEU A 228 -5.97 -11.94 16.16
N LYS A 229 -6.48 -11.16 17.11
CA LYS A 229 -6.18 -9.72 17.14
C LYS A 229 -4.71 -9.51 17.49
N TYR A 230 -4.02 -8.74 16.67
CA TYR A 230 -2.66 -8.30 16.97
C TYR A 230 -2.60 -7.59 18.32
N TYR A 231 -1.73 -8.06 19.22
CA TYR A 231 -1.53 -7.48 20.54
C TYR A 231 -0.26 -6.65 20.57
N THR A 232 0.88 -7.26 20.26
CA THR A 232 2.18 -6.60 20.25
C THR A 232 3.21 -7.39 19.46
N SER A 233 4.31 -6.76 19.14
CA SER A 233 5.50 -7.39 18.57
C SER A 233 6.75 -6.79 19.17
N GLY A 234 7.83 -7.48 19.00
CA GLY A 234 9.14 -7.00 19.44
C GLY A 234 10.27 -7.87 18.93
N SER A 235 11.45 -7.59 19.46
CA SER A 235 12.63 -8.40 19.23
C SER A 235 13.34 -8.68 20.54
N LEU A 236 13.89 -9.88 20.67
CA LEU A 236 14.66 -10.34 21.81
C LEU A 236 16.02 -10.82 21.30
N GLN A 237 17.10 -10.38 21.93
CA GLN A 237 18.43 -10.95 21.72
C GLN A 237 18.69 -12.01 22.80
N ILE A 238 19.18 -13.16 22.38
CA ILE A 238 19.59 -14.27 23.24
C ILE A 238 21.04 -14.60 22.93
N ASP A 239 21.91 -14.42 23.90
CA ASP A 239 23.33 -14.67 23.75
C ASP A 239 23.68 -16.07 24.27
N LEU A 240 24.22 -16.88 23.39
CA LEU A 240 24.81 -18.18 23.72
C LEU A 240 26.31 -17.98 23.89
N ALA A 241 26.79 -18.12 25.13
CA ALA A 241 28.21 -17.99 25.41
C ALA A 241 29.04 -19.12 24.78
N ALA A 242 30.33 -18.88 24.59
CA ALA A 242 31.21 -19.91 24.05
C ALA A 242 31.20 -21.16 24.95
N SER A 243 31.00 -22.31 24.33
CA SER A 243 30.88 -23.63 24.98
C SER A 243 29.55 -23.89 25.70
N ASP A 244 28.61 -23.00 25.70
CA ASP A 244 27.25 -23.25 26.18
C ASP A 244 26.47 -24.10 25.16
N LEU A 245 25.63 -24.99 25.67
CA LEU A 245 24.76 -25.84 24.83
C LEU A 245 23.33 -25.28 24.75
N ALA A 246 22.98 -24.33 25.59
CA ALA A 246 21.66 -23.71 25.59
C ALA A 246 21.67 -22.31 26.22
N ALA A 247 20.79 -21.46 25.74
CA ALA A 247 20.48 -20.16 26.33
C ALA A 247 18.97 -19.92 26.27
N MET A 248 18.47 -19.04 27.13
CA MET A 248 17.04 -18.74 27.21
C MET A 248 16.82 -17.23 27.35
N GLY A 249 15.80 -16.74 26.66
CA GLY A 249 15.25 -15.42 26.85
C GLY A 249 13.75 -15.47 27.07
N SER A 250 13.17 -14.50 27.73
CA SER A 250 11.71 -14.45 27.98
C SER A 250 11.13 -13.08 27.77
N ILE A 251 9.84 -13.07 27.46
CA ILE A 251 9.02 -11.87 27.28
C ILE A 251 7.77 -12.05 28.11
N GLU A 252 7.42 -11.03 28.88
CA GLU A 252 6.17 -10.96 29.62
C GLU A 252 5.07 -10.38 28.72
N HIS A 253 3.90 -11.01 28.66
CA HIS A 253 2.76 -10.52 27.87
C HIS A 253 1.52 -10.16 28.69
N ASN A 254 1.44 -10.55 29.95
CA ASN A 254 0.39 -10.15 30.92
C ASN A 254 -1.06 -10.37 30.45
N LEU A 255 -1.31 -11.35 29.57
CA LEU A 255 -2.64 -11.61 29.03
C LEU A 255 -3.48 -12.53 29.92
N GLY A 256 -2.88 -13.23 30.89
CA GLY A 256 -3.58 -14.18 31.76
C GLY A 256 -3.95 -15.52 31.13
N TYR A 257 -3.62 -15.72 29.86
CA TYR A 257 -3.83 -16.94 29.08
C TYR A 257 -2.73 -17.12 28.05
N LYS A 258 -2.66 -18.28 27.40
CA LYS A 258 -1.66 -18.59 26.38
C LYS A 258 -2.08 -18.00 25.02
N PRO A 259 -1.45 -16.91 24.56
CA PRO A 259 -1.77 -16.31 23.26
C PRO A 259 -1.27 -17.15 22.09
N PHE A 260 -1.76 -16.85 20.89
CA PHE A 260 -1.10 -17.30 19.67
C PHE A 260 0.15 -16.45 19.41
N VAL A 261 1.26 -17.11 19.08
CA VAL A 261 2.55 -16.45 18.86
C VAL A 261 3.14 -16.91 17.55
N GLU A 262 3.51 -15.95 16.71
CA GLU A 262 4.42 -16.19 15.58
C GLU A 262 5.80 -15.66 15.95
N ALA A 263 6.83 -16.43 15.67
CA ALA A 263 8.21 -16.04 15.94
C ALA A 263 9.16 -16.42 14.80
N TYR A 264 10.17 -15.60 14.62
CA TYR A 264 11.20 -15.75 13.61
C TYR A 264 12.55 -15.55 14.27
N ALA A 265 13.50 -16.41 13.97
CA ALA A 265 14.83 -16.39 14.55
C ALA A 265 15.90 -16.14 13.48
N GLN A 266 16.96 -15.42 13.86
CA GLN A 266 18.11 -15.12 13.01
C GLN A 266 19.40 -15.17 13.83
N THR A 267 20.49 -15.73 13.29
CA THR A 267 21.84 -15.52 13.79
C THR A 267 22.45 -14.26 13.19
N VAL A 268 23.38 -13.61 13.90
CA VAL A 268 24.11 -12.41 13.40
C VAL A 268 24.78 -12.65 12.05
N SER A 269 25.18 -13.87 11.76
CA SER A 269 25.95 -14.21 10.56
C SER A 269 25.10 -14.47 9.30
N ALA A 270 23.79 -14.72 9.42
CA ALA A 270 22.98 -15.21 8.30
C ALA A 270 22.14 -14.15 7.58
N GLY A 271 21.81 -13.02 8.22
CA GLY A 271 21.01 -11.96 7.61
C GLY A 271 19.55 -12.31 7.26
N VAL A 272 19.15 -13.58 7.45
CA VAL A 272 17.83 -14.12 7.10
C VAL A 272 17.13 -14.57 8.38
N TYR A 273 15.84 -14.21 8.51
CA TYR A 273 14.98 -14.72 9.58
C TYR A 273 14.33 -16.03 9.13
N GLU A 274 14.42 -17.05 9.99
CA GLU A 274 13.78 -18.34 9.82
C GLU A 274 12.58 -18.46 10.78
N TYR A 275 11.55 -19.18 10.35
CA TYR A 275 10.34 -19.37 11.17
C TYR A 275 10.66 -20.24 12.39
N ALA A 276 10.30 -19.82 13.59
CA ALA A 276 10.46 -20.63 14.79
C ALA A 276 9.18 -21.43 15.09
N PRO A 277 9.28 -22.72 15.52
CA PRO A 277 10.52 -23.44 15.86
C PRO A 277 11.41 -23.73 14.63
N TYR A 278 12.68 -23.44 14.78
CA TYR A 278 13.69 -23.61 13.73
C TYR A 278 14.75 -24.63 14.18
N SER A 279 15.18 -25.48 13.24
CA SER A 279 16.37 -26.31 13.41
C SER A 279 17.20 -26.31 12.14
N GLY A 280 18.45 -25.94 12.25
CA GLY A 280 19.42 -25.91 11.14
C GLY A 280 20.65 -26.75 11.45
N ALA A 281 21.30 -27.20 10.41
CA ALA A 281 22.57 -27.97 10.53
C ALA A 281 23.71 -27.16 9.93
N GLY A 282 24.75 -26.89 10.74
CA GLY A 282 26.07 -26.54 10.25
C GLY A 282 26.88 -27.83 9.97
N ALA A 283 28.08 -27.70 9.43
CA ALA A 283 28.90 -28.85 9.04
C ALA A 283 29.19 -29.86 10.19
N THR A 284 29.05 -29.42 11.45
CA THR A 284 29.33 -30.24 12.65
C THR A 284 28.41 -29.97 13.84
N VAL A 285 27.47 -29.02 13.76
CA VAL A 285 26.66 -28.59 14.88
C VAL A 285 25.24 -28.32 14.41
N PHE A 286 24.25 -28.82 15.15
CA PHE A 286 22.83 -28.47 14.97
C PHE A 286 22.45 -27.32 15.91
N TYR A 287 21.72 -26.36 15.39
CA TYR A 287 21.14 -25.25 16.15
C TYR A 287 19.63 -25.36 16.12
N GLY A 288 18.99 -25.02 17.20
CA GLY A 288 17.54 -24.93 17.28
C GLY A 288 17.08 -23.72 18.05
N VAL A 289 15.99 -23.11 17.60
CA VAL A 289 15.23 -22.13 18.36
C VAL A 289 13.83 -22.68 18.55
N THR A 290 13.46 -22.90 19.80
CA THR A 290 12.11 -23.31 20.19
C THR A 290 11.50 -22.31 21.15
N TYR A 291 10.20 -22.38 21.35
CA TYR A 291 9.56 -21.54 22.34
C TYR A 291 8.46 -22.27 23.11
N ARG A 292 8.21 -21.81 24.34
CA ARG A 292 7.13 -22.26 25.21
C ARG A 292 6.31 -21.05 25.65
N ILE A 293 4.99 -21.18 25.61
CA ILE A 293 4.04 -20.14 26.03
C ILE A 293 3.41 -20.56 27.35
N THR A 294 3.36 -19.62 28.29
CA THR A 294 2.59 -19.71 29.54
C THR A 294 1.52 -18.63 29.56
N ASP A 295 0.75 -18.53 30.63
CA ASP A 295 -0.30 -17.53 30.78
C ASP A 295 0.24 -16.09 30.98
N THR A 296 1.54 -15.97 31.28
CA THR A 296 2.19 -14.68 31.56
C THR A 296 3.42 -14.41 30.69
N HIS A 297 4.12 -15.46 30.22
CA HIS A 297 5.41 -15.33 29.54
C HIS A 297 5.51 -16.21 28.30
N ILE A 298 6.34 -15.77 27.36
CA ILE A 298 6.88 -16.57 26.26
C ILE A 298 8.37 -16.76 26.53
N TYR A 299 8.81 -18.01 26.59
CA TYR A 299 10.20 -18.39 26.78
C TYR A 299 10.76 -18.89 25.46
N PHE A 300 11.82 -18.28 24.98
CA PHE A 300 12.55 -18.73 23.80
C PHE A 300 13.81 -19.44 24.23
N TYR A 301 14.03 -20.62 23.69
CA TYR A 301 15.19 -21.46 23.95
C TYR A 301 16.04 -21.54 22.70
N VAL A 302 17.32 -21.26 22.84
CA VAL A 302 18.35 -21.50 21.83
C VAL A 302 19.15 -22.69 22.27
N GLU A 303 19.25 -23.72 21.45
CA GLU A 303 19.97 -24.95 21.74
C GLU A 303 21.01 -25.25 20.67
N SER A 304 22.13 -25.86 21.07
CA SER A 304 23.20 -26.33 20.20
C SER A 304 23.62 -27.74 20.60
N THR A 305 23.84 -28.61 19.64
CA THR A 305 24.31 -30.00 19.90
C THR A 305 25.83 -30.14 19.98
N GLY A 306 26.57 -29.04 19.87
CA GLY A 306 28.03 -29.02 19.96
C GLY A 306 28.57 -27.70 20.49
N PHE A 307 29.83 -27.68 20.86
CA PHE A 307 30.49 -26.45 21.32
C PHE A 307 30.63 -25.48 20.17
N VAL A 308 30.11 -24.27 20.37
CA VAL A 308 30.13 -23.19 19.40
C VAL A 308 30.95 -22.01 19.93
N ALA A 309 31.40 -21.15 19.04
CA ALA A 309 31.84 -19.81 19.44
C ALA A 309 30.65 -19.02 19.99
N ALA A 310 30.91 -18.03 20.85
CA ALA A 310 29.87 -17.14 21.32
C ALA A 310 29.06 -16.59 20.16
N THR A 311 27.74 -16.69 20.24
CA THR A 311 26.83 -16.33 19.16
C THR A 311 25.59 -15.65 19.73
N SER A 312 25.11 -14.59 19.08
CA SER A 312 23.86 -13.92 19.41
C SER A 312 22.77 -14.36 18.46
N TRP A 313 21.60 -14.63 19.00
CA TRP A 313 20.39 -14.92 18.27
C TRP A 313 19.41 -13.76 18.44
N TYR A 314 18.78 -13.33 17.36
CA TYR A 314 17.73 -12.35 17.37
C TYR A 314 16.40 -13.03 17.06
N VAL A 315 15.44 -12.90 17.96
CA VAL A 315 14.10 -13.44 17.80
C VAL A 315 13.15 -12.27 17.61
N LYS A 316 12.50 -12.19 16.44
CA LYS A 316 11.33 -11.33 16.23
C LYS A 316 10.09 -12.12 16.57
N TYR A 317 9.15 -11.50 17.26
CA TYR A 317 7.90 -12.14 17.65
C TYR A 317 6.71 -11.21 17.42
N PHE A 318 5.56 -11.86 17.17
CA PHE A 318 4.25 -11.25 17.08
C PHE A 318 3.32 -12.01 18.01
N ILE A 319 2.64 -11.30 18.89
CA ILE A 319 1.67 -11.86 19.84
C ILE A 319 0.28 -11.44 19.38
N PHE A 320 -0.62 -12.39 19.29
CA PHE A 320 -2.01 -12.18 18.94
C PHE A 320 -2.89 -12.52 20.13
N ARG A 321 -3.81 -11.63 20.45
CA ARG A 321 -4.83 -11.87 21.47
C ARG A 321 -5.83 -12.89 20.95
N ASN A 322 -6.17 -13.81 21.84
CA ASN A 322 -7.30 -14.70 21.66
C ASN A 322 -8.28 -14.38 22.78
N ASP A 323 -9.15 -13.40 22.56
CA ASP A 323 -10.16 -12.97 23.54
C ASP A 323 -11.31 -14.01 23.61
N LEU A 324 -11.01 -15.31 23.66
CA LEU A 324 -12.00 -16.37 23.82
C LEU A 324 -12.49 -16.51 25.26
N GLU A 325 -12.28 -15.54 26.13
CA GLU A 325 -12.94 -15.50 27.42
C GLU A 325 -14.10 -14.50 27.40
N LEU A 326 -15.27 -15.07 27.30
CA LEU A 326 -16.54 -14.50 27.72
C LEU A 326 -16.71 -14.70 29.24
#